data_4bac3f93f815610a50fd8df214585fdc
#
_entry.id   4bac3f93f815610a50fd8df214585fdc
#
_cell.length_a   1.000
_cell.length_b   1.000
_cell.length_c   1.000
_cell.angle_alpha   90.00
_cell.angle_beta   90.00
_cell.angle_gamma   90.00
#
_symmetry.space_group_name_H-M   'P 1'
#
loop_
_entity.id
_entity.type
_entity.pdbx_description
1 polymer ?
#
loop_
_entity_poly.entity_id
_entity_poly.type
_entity_poly.pdbx_seq_one_letter_code
_entity_poly.pdbx_strand_id
1 'polypeptide(L)'
;MLYVIVMKTRLNKYGHEELTSSESENEDEEDKDPTTSGGDMDMTIYPIKEDPTKPVYREVGEPLLKPPFTYAFVGFRGSSKTTTLMNLILRPYPFYGASDKINDKDPNSKPVFDNIFVISPTIGLDSTSKPLLKVVPPENIFTDYSDAMIDQILAYQKAQEPPREKTLIICDDILGLGGKGLSPTSKIYRLPAVLRHYDCSICYLVQILRGNGSLPPITRNNIEGWFLYKNPNSKEIEKMGEEFGSFGGKQNFYRLFRDAVMEKPYSFLYLDSRKYLAYSNLTEHMWSKYNEDGTFAPLYGAENGDIDLDEIDPSANQGKGKDKDKDDKETEKKSLLKV
;
A
#
# COMPACT_ATOMS: atom_id res chain seq x y z
N MET A 1 -11.07 -30.12 4.74
CA MET A 1 -12.17 -29.45 5.45
C MET A 1 -12.61 -28.30 4.57
N LEU A 2 -13.75 -28.44 3.90
CA LEU A 2 -14.29 -27.42 2.97
C LEU A 2 -14.89 -26.31 3.82
N TYR A 3 -14.30 -25.11 3.80
CA TYR A 3 -14.96 -23.94 4.36
C TYR A 3 -15.98 -23.44 3.35
N VAL A 4 -17.24 -23.59 3.69
CA VAL A 4 -18.36 -23.00 2.92
C VAL A 4 -18.49 -21.55 3.39
N ILE A 5 -18.16 -20.60 2.52
CA ILE A 5 -18.55 -19.20 2.72
C ILE A 5 -20.06 -19.13 2.57
N VAL A 6 -20.77 -18.99 3.68
CA VAL A 6 -22.23 -18.75 3.66
C VAL A 6 -22.44 -17.29 3.33
N MET A 7 -22.58 -17.02 2.04
CA MET A 7 -22.98 -15.68 1.57
C MET A 7 -24.46 -15.48 1.90
N LYS A 8 -24.76 -14.49 2.73
CA LYS A 8 -26.14 -14.00 2.90
C LYS A 8 -26.49 -13.17 1.67
N THR A 9 -27.21 -13.77 0.74
CA THR A 9 -27.90 -13.03 -0.34
C THR A 9 -28.95 -12.12 0.28
N ARG A 10 -28.70 -10.82 0.33
CA ARG A 10 -29.76 -9.83 0.50
C ARG A 10 -30.49 -9.71 -0.82
N LEU A 11 -31.71 -10.26 -0.88
CA LEU A 11 -32.63 -10.01 -1.98
C LEU A 11 -33.01 -8.53 -1.98
N ASN A 12 -32.60 -7.80 -3.01
CA ASN A 12 -33.09 -6.46 -3.28
C ASN A 12 -34.54 -6.56 -3.73
N LYS A 13 -35.42 -5.90 -2.97
CA LYS A 13 -36.82 -5.65 -3.36
C LYS A 13 -36.86 -4.51 -4.39
N TYR A 14 -36.85 -4.83 -5.68
CA TYR A 14 -37.48 -3.96 -6.69
C TYR A 14 -38.03 -4.86 -7.78
N GLY A 15 -39.36 -4.67 -8.03
CA GLY A 15 -40.12 -5.40 -9.03
C GLY A 15 -39.70 -5.00 -10.44
N HIS A 16 -39.88 -5.94 -11.34
CA HIS A 16 -39.73 -5.77 -12.77
C HIS A 16 -40.66 -4.67 -13.31
N GLU A 17 -40.10 -3.73 -14.08
CA GLU A 17 -40.83 -2.97 -15.09
C GLU A 17 -40.21 -3.25 -16.46
N GLU A 18 -41.11 -3.56 -17.40
CA GLU A 18 -40.79 -3.88 -18.77
C GLU A 18 -40.25 -2.66 -19.53
N LEU A 19 -39.17 -2.86 -20.28
CA LEU A 19 -38.65 -1.88 -21.23
C LEU A 19 -39.48 -1.92 -22.51
N THR A 20 -40.25 -0.89 -22.72
CA THR A 20 -40.87 -0.60 -24.00
C THR A 20 -39.84 0.05 -24.94
N SER A 21 -39.63 -0.56 -26.08
CA SER A 21 -38.85 -0.04 -27.20
C SER A 21 -39.49 1.23 -27.78
N SER A 22 -38.73 2.31 -27.84
CA SER A 22 -38.99 3.44 -28.74
C SER A 22 -37.90 3.47 -29.82
N GLU A 23 -38.38 3.24 -31.04
CA GLU A 23 -37.64 3.47 -32.27
C GLU A 23 -37.27 4.97 -32.37
N SER A 24 -36.04 5.30 -32.66
CA SER A 24 -35.66 6.61 -33.17
C SER A 24 -34.72 6.45 -34.35
N GLU A 25 -35.13 7.19 -35.35
CA GLU A 25 -34.69 7.26 -36.74
C GLU A 25 -33.19 7.34 -36.94
N ASN A 26 -32.70 6.55 -37.92
CA ASN A 26 -31.36 6.61 -38.46
C ASN A 26 -31.22 7.86 -39.32
N GLU A 27 -30.32 8.75 -38.98
CA GLU A 27 -29.71 9.68 -39.93
C GLU A 27 -28.48 8.99 -40.54
N ASP A 28 -28.51 8.85 -41.87
CA ASP A 28 -27.43 8.30 -42.68
C ASP A 28 -26.18 9.18 -42.60
N GLU A 29 -25.17 8.81 -41.80
CA GLU A 29 -23.83 9.33 -41.94
C GLU A 29 -23.13 8.60 -43.08
N GLU A 30 -22.87 9.32 -44.18
CA GLU A 30 -22.01 8.87 -45.29
C GLU A 30 -20.62 8.45 -44.81
N ASP A 31 -20.30 7.19 -45.06
CA ASP A 31 -18.96 6.61 -44.92
C ASP A 31 -17.98 7.37 -45.83
N LYS A 32 -17.26 8.33 -45.28
CA LYS A 32 -16.09 8.93 -45.94
C LYS A 32 -14.88 8.07 -45.65
N ASP A 33 -14.44 7.36 -46.69
CA ASP A 33 -13.18 6.63 -46.78
C ASP A 33 -11.98 7.53 -46.34
N PRO A 34 -11.20 7.20 -45.29
CA PRO A 34 -10.14 8.09 -44.77
C PRO A 34 -8.78 7.93 -45.48
N THR A 35 -8.76 7.47 -46.73
CA THR A 35 -7.50 7.36 -47.48
C THR A 35 -7.39 8.43 -48.56
N THR A 36 -7.00 9.64 -48.20
CA THR A 36 -6.14 10.53 -49.02
C THR A 36 -6.09 11.96 -48.47
N SER A 37 -5.17 12.21 -47.55
CA SER A 37 -4.40 13.47 -47.50
C SER A 37 -3.31 13.31 -46.45
N GLY A 38 -2.05 13.50 -46.80
CA GLY A 38 -0.92 13.54 -45.86
C GLY A 38 -1.00 14.78 -44.96
N GLY A 39 -2.03 14.86 -44.14
CA GLY A 39 -2.13 15.80 -43.03
C GLY A 39 -1.42 15.19 -41.84
N ASP A 40 -0.78 16.01 -41.02
CA ASP A 40 -0.19 15.59 -39.75
C ASP A 40 -1.22 14.76 -38.96
N MET A 41 -0.87 13.49 -38.67
CA MET A 41 -1.70 12.60 -37.91
C MET A 41 -1.82 13.18 -36.49
N ASP A 42 -3.03 13.51 -36.06
CA ASP A 42 -3.27 13.94 -34.67
C ASP A 42 -2.91 12.81 -33.72
N MET A 43 -1.78 12.95 -33.02
CA MET A 43 -1.28 12.00 -32.02
C MET A 43 -1.77 12.31 -30.60
N THR A 44 -2.75 13.20 -30.46
CA THR A 44 -3.31 13.58 -29.17
C THR A 44 -4.03 12.38 -28.55
N ILE A 45 -3.62 12.04 -27.33
CA ILE A 45 -4.28 10.98 -26.54
C ILE A 45 -5.43 11.61 -25.74
N TYR A 46 -6.63 11.26 -26.09
CA TYR A 46 -7.83 11.72 -25.37
C TYR A 46 -8.15 10.79 -24.19
N PRO A 47 -8.53 11.33 -23.02
CA PRO A 47 -8.95 10.51 -21.90
C PRO A 47 -10.26 9.78 -22.24
N ILE A 48 -10.32 8.50 -21.93
CA ILE A 48 -11.55 7.71 -22.04
C ILE A 48 -12.50 8.18 -20.94
N LYS A 49 -13.80 8.33 -21.27
CA LYS A 49 -14.84 8.66 -20.28
C LYS A 49 -14.84 7.62 -19.17
N GLU A 50 -14.98 8.09 -17.93
CA GLU A 50 -15.12 7.19 -16.78
C GLU A 50 -16.37 6.32 -16.94
N ASP A 51 -16.23 5.05 -16.56
CA ASP A 51 -17.33 4.10 -16.55
C ASP A 51 -18.35 4.50 -15.47
N PRO A 52 -19.59 4.86 -15.83
CA PRO A 52 -20.59 5.29 -14.86
C PRO A 52 -21.03 4.18 -13.92
N THR A 53 -20.70 2.91 -14.23
CA THR A 53 -21.03 1.75 -13.38
C THR A 53 -20.03 1.51 -12.26
N LYS A 54 -18.92 2.26 -12.22
CA LYS A 54 -17.95 2.15 -11.13
C LYS A 54 -18.48 2.71 -9.82
N PRO A 55 -18.09 2.11 -8.68
CA PRO A 55 -18.51 2.61 -7.37
C PRO A 55 -17.94 4.02 -7.14
N VAL A 56 -18.78 4.89 -6.58
CA VAL A 56 -18.37 6.21 -6.16
C VAL A 56 -17.73 6.11 -4.78
N TYR A 57 -16.46 6.51 -4.70
CA TYR A 57 -15.76 6.63 -3.43
C TYR A 57 -15.93 8.05 -2.88
N ARG A 58 -16.09 8.15 -1.55
CA ARG A 58 -16.03 9.47 -0.91
C ARG A 58 -14.65 10.08 -1.07
N GLU A 59 -14.56 11.39 -1.00
CA GLU A 59 -13.28 12.08 -0.99
C GLU A 59 -12.48 11.72 0.27
N VAL A 60 -11.20 11.45 0.07
CA VAL A 60 -10.23 11.16 1.11
C VAL A 60 -9.19 12.28 1.07
N GLY A 61 -8.93 12.90 2.23
CA GLY A 61 -7.99 14.01 2.32
C GLY A 61 -6.56 13.62 1.95
N GLU A 62 -5.84 14.52 1.28
CA GLU A 62 -4.40 14.33 1.05
C GLU A 62 -3.67 14.16 2.39
N PRO A 63 -2.59 13.36 2.43
CA PRO A 63 -1.91 12.68 1.33
C PRO A 63 -2.43 11.27 1.01
N LEU A 64 -3.56 10.86 1.56
CA LEU A 64 -4.06 9.50 1.38
C LEU A 64 -4.59 9.25 -0.03
N LEU A 65 -4.38 8.05 -0.53
CA LEU A 65 -4.82 7.65 -1.86
C LEU A 65 -6.33 7.39 -1.88
N LYS A 66 -7.00 7.86 -2.93
CA LYS A 66 -8.39 7.49 -3.21
C LYS A 66 -8.44 6.01 -3.64
N PRO A 67 -9.36 5.21 -3.12
CA PRO A 67 -9.52 3.81 -3.57
C PRO A 67 -9.95 3.72 -5.05
N PRO A 68 -9.69 2.61 -5.72
CA PRO A 68 -8.88 1.48 -5.24
C PRO A 68 -7.39 1.83 -5.20
N PHE A 69 -6.70 1.35 -4.16
CA PHE A 69 -5.27 1.61 -3.95
C PHE A 69 -4.52 0.35 -3.52
N THR A 70 -3.19 0.42 -3.61
CA THR A 70 -2.28 -0.59 -3.08
C THR A 70 -1.29 0.06 -2.12
N TYR A 71 -1.34 -0.34 -0.84
CA TYR A 71 -0.44 0.14 0.20
C TYR A 71 0.52 -0.95 0.69
N ALA A 72 1.74 -0.53 1.05
CA ALA A 72 2.67 -1.36 1.81
C ALA A 72 3.17 -0.63 3.06
N PHE A 73 3.15 -1.33 4.19
CA PHE A 73 3.68 -0.91 5.47
C PHE A 73 4.93 -1.73 5.76
N VAL A 74 6.10 -1.09 5.73
CA VAL A 74 7.39 -1.76 5.84
C VAL A 74 8.12 -1.33 7.11
N GLY A 75 8.38 -2.27 8.01
CA GLY A 75 9.09 -1.99 9.25
C GLY A 75 9.21 -3.22 10.13
N PHE A 76 10.18 -3.23 11.04
CA PHE A 76 10.41 -4.35 11.93
C PHE A 76 9.24 -4.59 12.91
N ARG A 77 9.30 -5.68 13.64
CA ARG A 77 8.27 -6.02 14.65
C ARG A 77 8.19 -4.90 15.71
N GLY A 78 6.97 -4.48 16.05
CA GLY A 78 6.75 -3.41 17.03
C GLY A 78 6.89 -1.98 16.49
N SER A 79 7.07 -1.80 15.18
CA SER A 79 7.16 -0.47 14.56
C SER A 79 5.82 0.25 14.37
N SER A 80 4.73 -0.29 14.89
CA SER A 80 3.35 0.26 14.82
C SER A 80 2.64 0.18 13.45
N LYS A 81 3.08 -0.70 12.54
CA LYS A 81 2.38 -0.91 11.25
C LYS A 81 0.89 -1.18 11.43
N THR A 82 0.56 -2.20 12.22
CA THR A 82 -0.82 -2.60 12.50
C THR A 82 -1.60 -1.49 13.20
N THR A 83 -0.99 -0.78 14.15
CA THR A 83 -1.62 0.38 14.81
C THR A 83 -1.96 1.49 13.82
N THR A 84 -1.05 1.83 12.91
CA THR A 84 -1.31 2.86 11.88
C THR A 84 -2.44 2.42 10.98
N LEU A 85 -2.43 1.16 10.49
CA LEU A 85 -3.51 0.62 9.68
C LEU A 85 -4.87 0.68 10.41
N MET A 86 -4.91 0.29 11.70
CA MET A 86 -6.14 0.38 12.52
C MET A 86 -6.66 1.81 12.61
N ASN A 87 -5.77 2.78 12.82
CA ASN A 87 -6.14 4.18 12.86
C ASN A 87 -6.70 4.67 11.51
N LEU A 88 -6.13 4.23 10.38
CA LEU A 88 -6.61 4.59 9.06
C LEU A 88 -8.00 4.03 8.77
N ILE A 89 -8.27 2.78 9.16
CA ILE A 89 -9.50 2.08 8.81
C ILE A 89 -10.64 2.38 9.79
N LEU A 90 -10.34 2.42 11.09
CA LEU A 90 -11.36 2.48 12.14
C LEU A 90 -11.68 3.91 12.60
N ARG A 91 -10.86 4.90 12.23
CA ARG A 91 -11.17 6.30 12.55
C ARG A 91 -12.23 6.87 11.62
N PRO A 92 -13.10 7.74 12.14
CA PRO A 92 -13.97 8.55 11.30
C PRO A 92 -13.16 9.50 10.39
N TYR A 93 -13.86 10.18 9.46
CA TYR A 93 -13.28 11.23 8.62
C TYR A 93 -12.11 11.99 9.30
N PRO A 94 -11.01 12.27 8.59
CA PRO A 94 -10.82 12.18 7.13
C PRO A 94 -10.28 10.84 6.62
N PHE A 95 -10.09 9.86 7.50
CA PHE A 95 -9.56 8.55 7.15
C PHE A 95 -10.62 7.64 6.51
N TYR A 96 -10.33 6.35 6.38
CA TYR A 96 -11.18 5.39 5.68
C TYR A 96 -12.38 4.90 6.51
N GLY A 97 -12.43 5.22 7.80
CA GLY A 97 -13.54 4.85 8.69
C GLY A 97 -14.81 5.66 8.45
N ALA A 98 -15.91 5.24 9.08
CA ALA A 98 -17.16 5.98 9.10
C ALA A 98 -17.12 7.12 10.14
N SER A 99 -17.99 8.11 9.96
CA SER A 99 -18.33 9.07 11.01
C SER A 99 -19.07 8.37 12.16
N ASP A 100 -18.99 8.90 13.39
CA ASP A 100 -19.72 8.40 14.55
C ASP A 100 -21.25 8.40 14.35
N LYS A 101 -21.73 9.26 13.44
CA LYS A 101 -23.14 9.35 13.06
C LYS A 101 -23.28 9.13 11.55
N ILE A 102 -23.70 7.95 11.18
CA ILE A 102 -24.03 7.66 9.79
C ILE A 102 -25.29 8.43 9.41
N ASN A 103 -25.17 9.21 8.34
CA ASN A 103 -26.28 9.96 7.76
C ASN A 103 -26.41 9.59 6.27
N ASP A 104 -27.52 9.02 5.87
CA ASP A 104 -27.72 8.57 4.49
C ASP A 104 -27.64 9.69 3.45
N LYS A 105 -27.87 10.93 3.86
CA LYS A 105 -27.77 12.11 2.99
C LYS A 105 -26.36 12.66 2.87
N ASP A 106 -25.42 12.27 3.76
CA ASP A 106 -24.03 12.69 3.74
C ASP A 106 -23.14 11.51 3.35
N PRO A 107 -22.61 11.46 2.13
CA PRO A 107 -21.74 10.37 1.68
C PRO A 107 -20.46 10.26 2.54
N ASN A 108 -20.01 11.33 3.18
CA ASN A 108 -18.82 11.32 4.04
C ASN A 108 -19.07 10.68 5.41
N SER A 109 -20.32 10.46 5.79
CA SER A 109 -20.65 9.72 7.02
C SER A 109 -20.51 8.21 6.88
N LYS A 110 -20.45 7.68 5.66
CA LYS A 110 -20.36 6.24 5.38
C LYS A 110 -18.91 5.77 5.33
N PRO A 111 -18.63 4.50 5.67
CA PRO A 111 -17.29 3.96 5.53
C PRO A 111 -16.86 3.97 4.05
N VAL A 112 -15.54 4.07 3.82
CA VAL A 112 -14.98 4.01 2.47
C VAL A 112 -15.10 2.61 1.88
N PHE A 113 -15.01 1.58 2.73
CA PHE A 113 -15.10 0.18 2.32
C PHE A 113 -16.38 -0.47 2.86
N ASP A 114 -17.08 -1.19 2.00
CA ASP A 114 -18.27 -1.96 2.36
C ASP A 114 -17.87 -3.32 2.94
N ASN A 115 -16.75 -3.89 2.46
CA ASN A 115 -16.19 -5.16 2.93
C ASN A 115 -14.72 -5.04 3.28
N ILE A 116 -14.32 -5.76 4.32
CA ILE A 116 -12.91 -5.93 4.73
C ILE A 116 -12.64 -7.43 4.86
N PHE A 117 -11.60 -7.91 4.16
CA PHE A 117 -11.04 -9.25 4.33
C PHE A 117 -9.68 -9.14 5.01
N VAL A 118 -9.44 -9.97 6.01
CA VAL A 118 -8.19 -9.98 6.77
C VAL A 118 -7.52 -11.34 6.65
N ILE A 119 -6.28 -11.34 6.20
CA ILE A 119 -5.43 -12.52 6.11
C ILE A 119 -4.26 -12.29 7.05
N SER A 120 -4.29 -12.90 8.23
CA SER A 120 -3.26 -12.74 9.25
C SER A 120 -3.22 -13.93 10.20
N PRO A 121 -2.07 -14.63 10.32
CA PRO A 121 -1.90 -15.72 11.28
C PRO A 121 -1.87 -15.24 12.74
N THR A 122 -1.62 -13.97 12.95
CA THR A 122 -1.46 -13.36 14.28
C THR A 122 -2.68 -12.57 14.74
N ILE A 123 -3.73 -12.49 13.91
CA ILE A 123 -4.94 -11.74 14.26
C ILE A 123 -5.59 -12.28 15.54
N GLY A 124 -5.90 -11.38 16.46
CA GLY A 124 -6.51 -11.74 17.76
C GLY A 124 -5.51 -12.19 18.83
N LEU A 125 -4.23 -12.44 18.47
CA LEU A 125 -3.21 -12.79 19.46
C LEU A 125 -2.71 -11.57 20.22
N ASP A 126 -2.75 -10.39 19.62
CA ASP A 126 -2.38 -9.13 20.25
C ASP A 126 -3.59 -8.20 20.46
N SER A 127 -3.41 -7.18 21.32
CA SER A 127 -4.45 -6.20 21.61
C SER A 127 -4.68 -5.23 20.46
N THR A 128 -3.71 -5.05 19.56
CA THR A 128 -3.74 -4.07 18.49
C THR A 128 -4.73 -4.45 17.39
N SER A 129 -4.83 -5.74 17.08
CA SER A 129 -5.74 -6.27 16.07
C SER A 129 -7.18 -6.49 16.56
N LYS A 130 -7.40 -6.54 17.90
CA LYS A 130 -8.73 -6.77 18.49
C LYS A 130 -9.85 -5.85 17.99
N PRO A 131 -9.62 -4.55 17.71
CA PRO A 131 -10.67 -3.70 17.14
C PRO A 131 -11.21 -4.20 15.81
N LEU A 132 -10.38 -4.80 14.94
CA LEU A 132 -10.85 -5.41 13.68
C LEU A 132 -11.82 -6.56 13.91
N LEU A 133 -11.58 -7.40 14.93
CA LEU A 133 -12.45 -8.53 15.26
C LEU A 133 -13.87 -8.13 15.65
N LYS A 134 -14.08 -6.84 15.98
CA LYS A 134 -15.41 -6.31 16.33
C LYS A 134 -16.20 -5.83 15.12
N VAL A 135 -15.53 -5.46 14.04
CA VAL A 135 -16.14 -4.81 12.87
C VAL A 135 -16.08 -5.67 11.61
N VAL A 136 -15.10 -6.58 11.52
CA VAL A 136 -14.97 -7.51 10.40
C VAL A 136 -15.72 -8.81 10.73
N PRO A 137 -16.63 -9.27 9.85
CA PRO A 137 -17.31 -10.55 10.02
C PRO A 137 -16.31 -11.70 10.16
N PRO A 138 -16.55 -12.67 11.06
CA PRO A 138 -15.63 -13.81 11.28
C PRO A 138 -15.31 -14.59 10.01
N GLU A 139 -16.24 -14.69 9.08
CA GLU A 139 -16.08 -15.37 7.77
C GLU A 139 -15.10 -14.66 6.85
N ASN A 140 -14.81 -13.37 7.09
CA ASN A 140 -13.84 -12.58 6.33
C ASN A 140 -12.45 -12.56 6.99
N ILE A 141 -12.25 -13.32 8.07
CA ILE A 141 -10.99 -13.39 8.80
C ILE A 141 -10.32 -14.74 8.55
N PHE A 142 -9.14 -14.71 7.99
CA PHE A 142 -8.36 -15.90 7.62
C PHE A 142 -7.05 -15.91 8.41
N THR A 143 -6.79 -16.98 9.12
CA THR A 143 -5.55 -17.20 9.89
C THR A 143 -4.47 -17.93 9.07
N ASP A 144 -4.83 -18.40 7.89
CA ASP A 144 -3.92 -19.07 6.95
C ASP A 144 -4.19 -18.55 5.53
N TYR A 145 -3.26 -18.80 4.63
CA TYR A 145 -3.33 -18.36 3.24
C TYR A 145 -3.51 -19.53 2.27
N SER A 146 -4.40 -19.34 1.30
CA SER A 146 -4.46 -20.21 0.12
C SER A 146 -4.83 -19.40 -1.13
N ASP A 147 -4.31 -19.81 -2.30
CA ASP A 147 -4.69 -19.20 -3.58
C ASP A 147 -6.19 -19.36 -3.87
N ALA A 148 -6.81 -20.45 -3.41
CA ALA A 148 -8.24 -20.70 -3.55
C ALA A 148 -9.11 -19.65 -2.82
N MET A 149 -8.64 -19.17 -1.67
CA MET A 149 -9.32 -18.08 -0.96
C MET A 149 -9.31 -16.78 -1.75
N ILE A 150 -8.20 -16.45 -2.40
CA ILE A 150 -8.12 -15.29 -3.27
C ILE A 150 -9.09 -15.44 -4.46
N ASP A 151 -9.17 -16.63 -5.06
CA ASP A 151 -10.13 -16.90 -6.13
C ASP A 151 -11.57 -16.68 -5.67
N GLN A 152 -11.90 -17.09 -4.44
CA GLN A 152 -13.25 -16.88 -3.88
C GLN A 152 -13.57 -15.40 -3.69
N ILE A 153 -12.63 -14.60 -3.15
CA ILE A 153 -12.81 -13.15 -2.99
C ILE A 153 -13.03 -12.48 -4.35
N LEU A 154 -12.21 -12.82 -5.35
CA LEU A 154 -12.34 -12.25 -6.69
C LEU A 154 -13.60 -12.72 -7.41
N ALA A 155 -14.00 -13.98 -7.24
CA ALA A 155 -15.26 -14.50 -7.79
C ALA A 155 -16.48 -13.81 -7.18
N TYR A 156 -16.47 -13.57 -5.86
CA TYR A 156 -17.49 -12.80 -5.18
C TYR A 156 -17.63 -11.39 -5.77
N GLN A 157 -16.51 -10.66 -5.90
CA GLN A 157 -16.51 -9.33 -6.49
C GLN A 157 -16.99 -9.32 -7.95
N LYS A 158 -16.58 -10.32 -8.74
CA LYS A 158 -16.99 -10.43 -10.14
C LYS A 158 -18.50 -10.73 -10.32
N ALA A 159 -19.08 -11.46 -9.37
CA ALA A 159 -20.50 -11.85 -9.44
C ALA A 159 -21.47 -10.74 -9.05
N GLN A 160 -20.96 -9.61 -8.50
CA GLN A 160 -21.82 -8.49 -8.13
C GLN A 160 -22.21 -7.65 -9.33
N GLU A 161 -23.46 -7.22 -9.36
CA GLU A 161 -23.94 -6.20 -10.30
C GLU A 161 -23.31 -4.83 -9.96
N PRO A 162 -22.89 -4.05 -10.97
CA PRO A 162 -22.38 -2.70 -10.75
C PRO A 162 -23.45 -1.74 -10.18
N PRO A 163 -23.07 -0.82 -9.30
CA PRO A 163 -21.73 -0.62 -8.73
C PRO A 163 -21.43 -1.66 -7.67
N ARG A 164 -20.24 -2.28 -7.78
CA ARG A 164 -19.79 -3.30 -6.83
C ARG A 164 -19.49 -2.72 -5.45
N GLU A 165 -19.54 -3.57 -4.45
CA GLU A 165 -19.08 -3.25 -3.10
C GLU A 165 -17.60 -2.95 -3.08
N LYS A 166 -17.23 -1.88 -2.38
CA LYS A 166 -15.84 -1.43 -2.21
C LYS A 166 -15.17 -2.32 -1.18
N THR A 167 -14.15 -3.04 -1.59
CA THR A 167 -13.51 -4.07 -0.77
C THR A 167 -12.07 -3.68 -0.43
N LEU A 168 -11.68 -3.92 0.84
CA LEU A 168 -10.32 -3.84 1.33
C LEU A 168 -9.80 -5.22 1.71
N ILE A 169 -8.62 -5.59 1.22
CA ILE A 169 -7.90 -6.80 1.61
C ILE A 169 -6.70 -6.40 2.47
N ILE A 170 -6.60 -6.95 3.67
CA ILE A 170 -5.49 -6.72 4.60
C ILE A 170 -4.65 -7.99 4.69
N CYS A 171 -3.36 -7.86 4.42
CA CYS A 171 -2.39 -8.94 4.47
C CYS A 171 -1.33 -8.62 5.54
N ASP A 172 -1.47 -9.18 6.73
CA ASP A 172 -0.59 -8.94 7.87
C ASP A 172 0.19 -10.21 8.24
N ASP A 173 1.53 -10.10 8.30
CA ASP A 173 2.46 -11.17 8.67
C ASP A 173 2.32 -12.49 7.86
N ILE A 174 1.68 -12.45 6.69
CA ILE A 174 1.44 -13.65 5.86
C ILE A 174 2.72 -14.25 5.28
N LEU A 175 3.79 -13.46 5.19
CA LEU A 175 5.04 -13.87 4.54
C LEU A 175 5.84 -14.86 5.38
N GLY A 176 5.53 -14.99 6.67
CA GLY A 176 6.08 -15.99 7.60
C GLY A 176 5.32 -17.32 7.63
N LEU A 177 4.18 -17.42 6.94
CA LEU A 177 3.35 -18.62 6.96
C LEU A 177 4.10 -19.85 6.41
N GLY A 178 4.05 -20.95 7.14
CA GLY A 178 4.56 -22.24 6.71
C GLY A 178 6.07 -22.43 6.74
N GLY A 179 6.85 -21.54 7.39
CA GLY A 179 8.30 -21.70 7.59
C GLY A 179 9.17 -21.59 6.32
N LYS A 180 8.57 -21.67 5.13
CA LYS A 180 9.25 -21.49 3.83
C LYS A 180 8.85 -20.19 3.13
N GLY A 181 7.96 -19.41 3.71
CA GLY A 181 7.34 -18.25 3.06
C GLY A 181 6.35 -18.67 1.96
N LEU A 182 5.59 -17.69 1.45
CA LEU A 182 4.74 -17.92 0.28
C LEU A 182 5.57 -18.04 -1.00
N SER A 183 5.12 -18.89 -1.93
CA SER A 183 5.73 -18.96 -3.26
C SER A 183 5.69 -17.59 -3.94
N PRO A 184 6.76 -17.13 -4.62
CA PRO A 184 6.73 -15.91 -5.43
C PRO A 184 5.65 -15.92 -6.52
N THR A 185 5.10 -17.08 -6.86
CA THR A 185 4.01 -17.27 -7.82
C THR A 185 2.62 -17.22 -7.19
N SER A 186 2.52 -17.14 -5.86
CA SER A 186 1.24 -17.07 -5.15
C SER A 186 0.39 -15.89 -5.66
N LYS A 187 -0.92 -16.10 -5.76
CA LYS A 187 -1.86 -15.13 -6.34
C LYS A 187 -1.87 -13.80 -5.60
N ILE A 188 -1.67 -13.83 -4.28
CA ILE A 188 -1.60 -12.63 -3.44
C ILE A 188 -0.58 -11.60 -3.95
N TYR A 189 0.54 -12.06 -4.53
CA TYR A 189 1.59 -11.18 -5.05
C TYR A 189 1.24 -10.54 -6.40
N ARG A 190 0.29 -11.13 -7.13
CA ARG A 190 -0.16 -10.61 -8.43
C ARG A 190 -1.42 -9.75 -8.33
N LEU A 191 -2.08 -9.78 -7.18
CA LEU A 191 -3.31 -9.02 -6.94
C LEU A 191 -3.19 -7.53 -7.28
N PRO A 192 -2.13 -6.80 -6.87
CA PRO A 192 -2.02 -5.36 -7.14
C PRO A 192 -2.20 -4.98 -8.61
N ALA A 193 -1.79 -5.85 -9.53
CA ALA A 193 -1.91 -5.59 -10.96
C ALA A 193 -3.36 -5.63 -11.48
N VAL A 194 -4.27 -6.31 -10.78
CA VAL A 194 -5.64 -6.57 -11.25
C VAL A 194 -6.74 -5.99 -10.36
N LEU A 195 -6.43 -5.66 -9.10
CA LEU A 195 -7.43 -5.30 -8.08
C LEU A 195 -8.34 -4.12 -8.47
N ARG A 196 -7.82 -3.13 -9.21
CA ARG A 196 -8.61 -2.00 -9.70
C ARG A 196 -9.79 -2.41 -10.60
N HIS A 197 -9.71 -3.57 -11.25
CA HIS A 197 -10.79 -4.10 -12.09
C HIS A 197 -11.87 -4.78 -11.28
N TYR A 198 -11.63 -5.02 -9.99
CA TYR A 198 -12.53 -5.65 -9.04
C TYR A 198 -13.00 -4.70 -7.94
N ASP A 199 -12.71 -3.40 -8.06
CA ASP A 199 -13.03 -2.38 -7.06
C ASP A 199 -12.48 -2.72 -5.65
N CYS A 200 -11.30 -3.35 -5.63
CA CYS A 200 -10.60 -3.79 -4.44
C CYS A 200 -9.34 -2.97 -4.18
N SER A 201 -9.11 -2.64 -2.91
CA SER A 201 -7.86 -2.10 -2.38
C SER A 201 -7.12 -3.17 -1.59
N ILE A 202 -5.80 -3.04 -1.44
CA ILE A 202 -5.00 -3.97 -0.64
C ILE A 202 -3.96 -3.26 0.20
N CYS A 203 -3.77 -3.75 1.44
CA CYS A 203 -2.71 -3.34 2.35
C CYS A 203 -1.81 -4.53 2.67
N TYR A 204 -0.51 -4.41 2.44
CA TYR A 204 0.51 -5.37 2.88
C TYR A 204 1.26 -4.83 4.08
N LEU A 205 1.32 -5.59 5.16
CA LEU A 205 2.16 -5.30 6.31
C LEU A 205 3.33 -6.29 6.31
N VAL A 206 4.55 -5.78 6.11
CA VAL A 206 5.75 -6.60 5.96
C VAL A 206 6.87 -6.11 6.85
N GLN A 207 7.78 -7.02 7.22
CA GLN A 207 8.87 -6.67 8.12
C GLN A 207 10.12 -6.20 7.36
N ILE A 208 10.32 -6.68 6.14
CA ILE A 208 11.46 -6.37 5.29
C ILE A 208 11.01 -6.02 3.87
N LEU A 209 11.76 -5.17 3.20
CA LEU A 209 11.43 -4.72 1.84
C LEU A 209 11.83 -5.75 0.78
N ARG A 210 13.03 -6.32 0.88
CA ARG A 210 13.60 -7.26 -0.10
C ARG A 210 14.22 -8.47 0.59
N GLY A 211 14.05 -9.65 0.01
CA GLY A 211 14.60 -10.92 0.51
C GLY A 211 13.51 -11.96 0.73
N ASN A 212 13.87 -13.06 1.37
CA ASN A 212 12.91 -14.11 1.71
C ASN A 212 11.86 -13.57 2.69
N GLY A 213 10.59 -13.77 2.40
CA GLY A 213 9.50 -13.25 3.23
C GLY A 213 9.18 -11.76 3.00
N SER A 214 9.61 -11.19 1.88
CA SER A 214 9.27 -9.82 1.46
C SER A 214 8.32 -9.81 0.26
N LEU A 215 7.94 -8.61 -0.17
CA LEU A 215 7.17 -8.44 -1.40
C LEU A 215 8.06 -8.65 -2.64
N PRO A 216 7.69 -9.53 -3.58
CA PRO A 216 8.43 -9.73 -4.82
C PRO A 216 8.34 -8.49 -5.72
N PRO A 217 9.25 -8.33 -6.71
CA PRO A 217 9.29 -7.15 -7.59
C PRO A 217 7.96 -6.85 -8.28
N ILE A 218 7.25 -7.90 -8.73
CA ILE A 218 5.94 -7.73 -9.37
C ILE A 218 4.91 -7.04 -8.47
N THR A 219 4.96 -7.30 -7.17
CA THR A 219 4.09 -6.63 -6.18
C THR A 219 4.59 -5.21 -5.94
N ARG A 220 5.90 -5.05 -5.65
CA ARG A 220 6.47 -3.74 -5.32
C ARG A 220 6.25 -2.70 -6.42
N ASN A 221 6.38 -3.09 -7.69
CA ASN A 221 6.16 -2.19 -8.84
C ASN A 221 4.70 -1.71 -8.97
N ASN A 222 3.77 -2.33 -8.26
CA ASN A 222 2.36 -1.97 -8.25
C ASN A 222 1.90 -1.37 -6.91
N ILE A 223 2.82 -1.11 -5.96
CA ILE A 223 2.51 -0.37 -4.73
C ILE A 223 2.47 1.12 -5.05
N GLU A 224 1.35 1.74 -4.71
CA GLU A 224 1.11 3.16 -4.95
C GLU A 224 1.48 4.03 -3.75
N GLY A 225 1.29 3.52 -2.53
CA GLY A 225 1.63 4.23 -1.30
C GLY A 225 2.45 3.37 -0.34
N TRP A 226 3.50 3.96 0.23
CA TRP A 226 4.43 3.28 1.13
C TRP A 226 4.48 3.96 2.48
N PHE A 227 4.36 3.15 3.54
CA PHE A 227 4.58 3.55 4.93
C PHE A 227 5.87 2.90 5.39
N LEU A 228 6.93 3.68 5.51
CA LEU A 228 8.28 3.21 5.84
C LEU A 228 8.63 3.61 7.27
N TYR A 229 8.80 2.61 8.13
CA TYR A 229 9.08 2.80 9.54
C TYR A 229 10.57 2.67 9.83
N LYS A 230 11.00 3.24 10.95
CA LYS A 230 12.37 3.06 11.46
C LYS A 230 12.76 1.59 11.41
N ASN A 231 14.00 1.32 10.97
CA ASN A 231 14.57 -0.01 10.92
C ASN A 231 15.97 0.01 11.56
N PRO A 232 16.25 -0.88 12.53
CA PRO A 232 17.56 -0.95 13.18
C PRO A 232 18.64 -1.58 12.29
N ASN A 233 18.28 -2.11 11.11
CA ASN A 233 19.21 -2.76 10.19
C ASN A 233 19.59 -1.80 9.05
N SER A 234 20.83 -1.28 9.09
CA SER A 234 21.36 -0.39 8.06
C SER A 234 21.28 -0.97 6.64
N LYS A 235 21.46 -2.31 6.49
CA LYS A 235 21.32 -2.97 5.20
C LYS A 235 19.89 -2.92 4.65
N GLU A 236 18.87 -2.93 5.50
CA GLU A 236 17.49 -2.72 5.05
C GLU A 236 17.24 -1.27 4.63
N ILE A 237 17.83 -0.31 5.33
CA ILE A 237 17.77 1.11 4.95
C ILE A 237 18.48 1.33 3.60
N GLU A 238 19.63 0.69 3.37
CA GLU A 238 20.32 0.71 2.08
C GLU A 238 19.45 0.18 0.95
N LYS A 239 18.79 -0.96 1.14
CA LYS A 239 17.84 -1.53 0.17
C LYS A 239 16.64 -0.59 -0.09
N MET A 240 16.17 0.12 0.93
CA MET A 240 15.13 1.14 0.76
C MET A 240 15.66 2.30 -0.10
N GLY A 241 16.86 2.80 0.16
CA GLY A 241 17.49 3.84 -0.67
C GLY A 241 17.66 3.44 -2.13
N GLU A 242 17.90 2.16 -2.40
CA GLU A 242 17.94 1.62 -3.78
C GLU A 242 16.55 1.54 -4.42
N GLU A 243 15.53 1.10 -3.68
CA GLU A 243 14.17 1.00 -4.19
C GLU A 243 13.55 2.36 -4.47
N PHE A 244 13.77 3.32 -3.55
CA PHE A 244 13.16 4.64 -3.59
C PHE A 244 14.07 5.74 -4.16
N GLY A 245 15.11 5.38 -4.89
CA GLY A 245 16.00 6.35 -5.56
C GLY A 245 15.29 7.30 -6.53
N SER A 246 14.08 6.96 -7.01
CA SER A 246 13.23 7.83 -7.82
C SER A 246 12.74 9.09 -7.08
N PHE A 247 12.86 9.12 -5.75
CA PHE A 247 12.57 10.28 -4.89
C PHE A 247 13.80 11.20 -4.71
N GLY A 248 14.45 11.54 -5.81
CA GLY A 248 15.58 12.47 -5.83
C GLY A 248 16.96 11.82 -5.57
N GLY A 249 17.08 10.51 -5.74
CA GLY A 249 18.30 9.74 -5.49
C GLY A 249 18.40 9.20 -4.06
N LYS A 250 19.37 8.31 -3.83
CA LYS A 250 19.55 7.63 -2.54
C LYS A 250 19.74 8.61 -1.37
N GLN A 251 20.58 9.62 -1.55
CA GLN A 251 20.88 10.59 -0.49
C GLN A 251 19.66 11.43 -0.12
N ASN A 252 18.89 11.86 -1.10
CA ASN A 252 17.63 12.56 -0.83
C ASN A 252 16.65 11.69 -0.06
N PHE A 253 16.52 10.42 -0.45
CA PHE A 253 15.70 9.45 0.28
C PHE A 253 16.18 9.28 1.72
N TYR A 254 17.49 9.16 1.98
CA TYR A 254 18.02 8.99 3.33
C TYR A 254 17.73 10.19 4.24
N ARG A 255 17.82 11.42 3.72
CA ARG A 255 17.45 12.64 4.46
C ARG A 255 15.98 12.64 4.83
N LEU A 256 15.10 12.41 3.84
CA LEU A 256 13.65 12.30 4.06
C LEU A 256 13.31 11.22 5.10
N PHE A 257 13.91 10.04 4.93
CA PHE A 257 13.64 8.90 5.82
C PHE A 257 14.12 9.17 7.25
N ARG A 258 15.37 9.66 7.42
CA ARG A 258 15.90 10.01 8.73
C ARG A 258 14.99 10.98 9.46
N ASP A 259 14.68 12.10 8.83
CA ASP A 259 13.94 13.18 9.48
C ASP A 259 12.52 12.74 9.82
N ALA A 260 11.85 12.01 8.94
CA ALA A 260 10.52 11.48 9.21
C ALA A 260 10.48 10.46 10.36
N VAL A 261 11.42 9.48 10.40
CA VAL A 261 11.37 8.39 11.38
C VAL A 261 11.98 8.74 12.73
N MET A 262 12.78 9.84 12.81
CA MET A 262 13.40 10.32 14.04
C MET A 262 12.56 11.37 14.76
N GLU A 263 11.51 11.89 14.14
CA GLU A 263 10.66 12.94 14.72
C GLU A 263 10.07 12.52 16.07
N LYS A 264 9.43 11.38 16.13
CA LYS A 264 8.78 10.83 17.33
C LYS A 264 8.84 9.31 17.34
N PRO A 265 8.65 8.67 18.50
CA PRO A 265 8.43 7.22 18.54
C PRO A 265 7.28 6.82 17.60
N TYR A 266 7.51 5.76 16.82
CA TYR A 266 6.54 5.22 15.86
C TYR A 266 6.22 6.10 14.64
N SER A 267 6.98 7.17 14.42
CA SER A 267 6.91 7.96 13.19
C SER A 267 7.34 7.14 11.97
N PHE A 268 6.86 7.56 10.81
CA PHE A 268 7.13 6.91 9.54
C PHE A 268 7.24 7.93 8.40
N LEU A 269 7.96 7.56 7.37
CA LEU A 269 7.95 8.24 6.09
C LEU A 269 6.83 7.66 5.23
N TYR A 270 5.91 8.49 4.76
CA TYR A 270 4.92 8.13 3.75
C TYR A 270 5.37 8.60 2.38
N LEU A 271 5.32 7.71 1.38
CA LEU A 271 5.62 8.03 -0.01
C LEU A 271 4.41 7.73 -0.90
N ASP A 272 3.95 8.71 -1.66
CA ASP A 272 3.01 8.51 -2.77
C ASP A 272 3.82 8.32 -4.06
N SER A 273 3.85 7.09 -4.58
CA SER A 273 4.61 6.73 -5.79
C SER A 273 3.96 7.27 -7.08
N ARG A 274 2.66 7.61 -7.07
CA ARG A 274 1.96 8.15 -8.25
C ARG A 274 2.31 9.60 -8.49
N LYS A 275 2.36 10.39 -7.40
CA LYS A 275 2.66 11.83 -7.45
C LYS A 275 4.11 12.17 -7.10
N TYR A 276 4.90 11.19 -6.63
CA TYR A 276 6.25 11.39 -6.08
C TYR A 276 6.28 12.41 -4.93
N LEU A 277 5.38 12.22 -3.96
CA LEU A 277 5.30 13.06 -2.77
C LEU A 277 5.82 12.30 -1.55
N ALA A 278 6.46 13.03 -0.63
CA ALA A 278 6.96 12.52 0.63
C ALA A 278 6.37 13.31 1.80
N TYR A 279 5.90 12.58 2.84
CA TYR A 279 5.30 13.16 4.04
C TYR A 279 5.85 12.50 5.30
N SER A 280 6.03 13.29 6.37
CA SER A 280 6.16 12.74 7.72
C SER A 280 4.78 12.55 8.32
N ASN A 281 4.49 11.33 8.82
CA ASN A 281 3.28 10.96 9.57
C ASN A 281 1.93 11.34 8.90
N LEU A 282 1.86 11.50 7.59
CA LEU A 282 0.69 11.96 6.82
C LEU A 282 0.28 13.43 7.07
N THR A 283 1.00 14.16 7.89
CA THR A 283 0.62 15.51 8.34
C THR A 283 1.56 16.58 7.81
N GLU A 284 2.83 16.27 7.65
CA GLU A 284 3.85 17.21 7.21
C GLU A 284 4.35 16.83 5.82
N HIS A 285 4.07 17.70 4.84
CA HIS A 285 4.63 17.57 3.50
C HIS A 285 6.12 17.92 3.54
N MET A 286 6.97 16.97 3.21
CA MET A 286 8.42 17.13 3.24
C MET A 286 9.00 17.47 1.87
N TRP A 287 8.53 16.80 0.81
CA TRP A 287 9.11 16.95 -0.52
C TRP A 287 8.19 16.47 -1.63
N SER A 288 8.30 17.14 -2.79
CA SER A 288 7.69 16.76 -4.06
C SER A 288 8.78 16.71 -5.13
N LYS A 289 8.68 15.76 -6.07
CA LYS A 289 9.63 15.67 -7.20
C LYS A 289 9.50 16.85 -8.16
N TYR A 290 8.30 17.37 -8.30
CA TYR A 290 7.98 18.46 -9.22
C TYR A 290 7.39 19.64 -8.45
N ASN A 291 7.75 20.84 -8.89
CA ASN A 291 7.09 22.07 -8.50
C ASN A 291 5.72 22.20 -9.20
N GLU A 292 4.92 23.17 -8.81
CA GLU A 292 3.59 23.46 -9.42
C GLU A 292 3.70 23.76 -10.93
N ASP A 293 4.81 24.34 -11.38
CA ASP A 293 5.10 24.64 -12.78
C ASP A 293 5.64 23.45 -13.59
N GLY A 294 5.75 22.27 -12.96
CA GLY A 294 6.26 21.03 -13.57
C GLY A 294 7.79 20.91 -13.63
N THR A 295 8.53 21.90 -13.15
CA THR A 295 9.99 21.80 -13.03
C THR A 295 10.41 20.88 -11.89
N PHE A 296 11.65 20.35 -11.91
CA PHE A 296 12.16 19.55 -10.81
C PHE A 296 12.36 20.39 -9.55
N ALA A 297 11.81 19.92 -8.44
CA ALA A 297 12.05 20.53 -7.14
C ALA A 297 13.50 20.33 -6.68
N PRO A 298 14.06 21.26 -5.88
CA PRO A 298 15.36 21.06 -5.25
C PRO A 298 15.35 19.83 -4.33
N LEU A 299 16.51 19.23 -4.13
CA LEU A 299 16.65 18.08 -3.24
C LEU A 299 16.44 18.52 -1.78
N TYR A 300 15.73 17.70 -1.03
CA TYR A 300 15.46 17.94 0.39
C TYR A 300 16.74 17.98 1.21
N GLY A 301 17.00 19.07 1.93
CA GLY A 301 18.15 19.22 2.82
C GLY A 301 19.51 19.05 2.14
N ALA A 302 19.64 19.36 0.84
CA ALA A 302 20.88 19.16 0.08
C ALA A 302 22.06 20.00 0.62
N GLU A 303 21.75 21.13 1.23
CA GLU A 303 22.71 22.01 1.88
C GLU A 303 23.44 21.39 3.08
N ASN A 304 22.88 20.34 3.67
CA ASN A 304 23.42 19.65 4.85
C ASN A 304 24.43 18.54 4.51
N GLY A 305 24.81 18.39 3.24
CA GLY A 305 25.73 17.34 2.79
C GLY A 305 25.10 15.94 2.68
N ASP A 306 25.95 14.93 2.46
CA ASP A 306 25.51 13.54 2.38
C ASP A 306 25.34 12.93 3.77
N ILE A 307 24.36 12.04 3.92
CA ILE A 307 24.06 11.34 5.17
C ILE A 307 24.78 10.00 5.19
N ASP A 308 25.45 9.69 6.29
CA ASP A 308 25.90 8.34 6.61
C ASP A 308 24.70 7.52 7.13
N LEU A 309 24.60 6.27 6.70
CA LEU A 309 23.54 5.35 7.17
C LEU A 309 23.58 5.12 8.68
N ASP A 310 24.79 5.24 9.30
CA ASP A 310 24.95 5.12 10.74
C ASP A 310 24.32 6.29 11.52
N GLU A 311 24.06 7.43 10.88
CA GLU A 311 23.33 8.56 11.49
C GLU A 311 21.83 8.30 11.62
N ILE A 312 21.27 7.41 10.78
CA ILE A 312 19.84 7.07 10.81
C ILE A 312 19.53 6.13 11.98
N ASP A 313 20.49 5.31 12.40
CA ASP A 313 20.39 4.46 13.60
C ASP A 313 21.69 4.40 14.39
N PRO A 314 21.90 5.32 15.34
CA PRO A 314 23.12 5.33 16.18
C PRO A 314 23.35 4.05 16.98
N SER A 315 22.31 3.21 17.16
CA SER A 315 22.45 1.92 17.87
C SER A 315 23.21 0.86 17.04
N ALA A 316 23.28 1.03 15.72
CA ALA A 316 24.02 0.15 14.82
C ALA A 316 25.55 0.20 15.06
N ASN A 317 26.08 1.28 15.67
CA ASN A 317 27.50 1.47 15.95
C ASN A 317 27.98 0.87 17.27
N GLN A 318 27.08 0.50 18.19
CA GLN A 318 27.51 -0.05 19.51
C GLN A 318 28.13 -1.45 19.43
N GLY A 319 28.01 -2.14 18.28
CA GLY A 319 28.62 -3.46 18.04
C GLY A 319 30.03 -3.44 17.45
N LYS A 320 30.42 -2.37 16.75
CA LYS A 320 31.69 -2.33 16.00
C LYS A 320 32.93 -1.96 16.90
N GLY A 321 32.68 -1.43 18.09
CA GLY A 321 33.76 -0.98 18.99
C GLY A 321 34.45 -2.08 19.82
N LYS A 322 33.89 -3.31 19.87
CA LYS A 322 34.44 -4.37 20.72
C LYS A 322 35.36 -5.36 20.01
N ASP A 323 35.40 -5.39 18.69
CA ASP A 323 36.22 -6.35 17.96
C ASP A 323 37.63 -5.80 17.62
N LYS A 324 37.83 -4.47 17.58
CA LYS A 324 39.16 -3.90 17.35
C LYS A 324 40.13 -4.07 18.57
N ASP A 325 39.59 -4.09 19.78
CA ASP A 325 40.42 -4.29 21.00
C ASP A 325 40.82 -5.76 21.23
N LYS A 326 40.28 -6.72 20.49
CA LYS A 326 40.71 -8.12 20.64
C LYS A 326 41.89 -8.48 19.75
N ASP A 327 41.98 -7.91 18.56
CA ASP A 327 43.10 -8.19 17.65
C ASP A 327 44.42 -7.57 18.16
N ASP A 328 44.38 -6.38 18.80
CA ASP A 328 45.58 -5.75 19.37
C ASP A 328 46.12 -6.51 20.61
N LYS A 329 45.24 -7.12 21.43
CA LYS A 329 45.66 -7.93 22.58
C LYS A 329 46.19 -9.31 22.21
N GLU A 330 45.78 -9.87 21.07
CA GLU A 330 46.30 -11.14 20.59
C GLU A 330 47.66 -10.98 19.91
N THR A 331 47.91 -9.82 19.31
CA THR A 331 49.22 -9.45 18.73
C THR A 331 50.26 -9.18 19.79
N GLU A 332 49.90 -8.52 20.89
CA GLU A 332 50.81 -8.27 22.04
C GLU A 332 51.17 -9.56 22.80
N LYS A 333 50.21 -10.51 22.95
CA LYS A 333 50.53 -11.81 23.58
C LYS A 333 51.45 -12.71 22.75
N LYS A 334 51.40 -12.59 21.42
CA LYS A 334 52.28 -13.36 20.52
C LYS A 334 53.72 -12.77 20.46
N SER A 335 53.93 -11.51 20.81
CA SER A 335 55.26 -10.88 20.89
C SER A 335 55.98 -11.21 22.19
N LEU A 336 55.26 -11.51 23.28
CA LEU A 336 55.84 -11.85 24.59
C LEU A 336 56.21 -13.33 24.75
N LEU A 337 55.91 -14.19 23.79
CA LEU A 337 56.23 -15.62 23.78
C LEU A 337 57.43 -15.97 22.88
N LYS A 338 58.20 -14.97 22.42
CA LYS A 338 59.43 -15.16 21.61
C LYS A 338 60.67 -14.50 22.22
N VAL A 339 60.83 -14.63 23.52
CA VAL A 339 62.12 -14.36 24.19
C VAL A 339 62.48 -15.59 25.01
#